data_70dc9edfd31a7f89ec52ec18efc8521c
#
_entry.id   70dc9edfd31a7f89ec52ec18efc8521c
#
_cell.length_a   1.000
_cell.length_b   1.000
_cell.length_c   1.000
_cell.angle_alpha   90.00
_cell.angle_beta   90.00
_cell.angle_gamma   90.00
#
_symmetry.space_group_name_H-M   'P 1'
#
loop_
_entity.id
_entity.type
_entity.pdbx_description
1 polymer ?
#
loop_
_entity_poly.entity_id
_entity_poly.type
_entity_poly.pdbx_seq_one_letter_code
_entity_poly.pdbx_strand_id
1 'polypeptide(L)'
;MFRSEPLDNEGAAVQPIFLVYTFQDAEHLRELVEALSPYEVIVHVDAKVDLSPFAAAVEHCTNVRMLQDRVQVNWGGYSQVRAIRALVRKGLEFANDDDYLVLLSGSDYPLRAVDELVAHLVEHGGRQFIRAFEISTSEEKYRRQVDRRHHRDMRFLSTRTGNRVLRKARNGIIRLIDGPLSTKRSPVPPDGLRIGHGGTHFAVTAACLREMEALVTPEVEWYFAAIFCPEEKFYQSLIMRTRFASATPASGFEDYVGPGNWRYANLHLIDPTLTRVFTEEDWRQVASSDKFFIRKIVTGPSTGLRSKIKTERLTAPGRTNTT
;
A
#
# COMPACT_ATOMS: atom_id res chain seq x y z
N MET A 1 -26.22 9.96 -42.81
CA MET A 1 -26.97 10.32 -41.60
C MET A 1 -27.04 9.05 -40.75
N PHE A 2 -25.94 8.77 -40.02
CA PHE A 2 -25.88 7.64 -39.13
C PHE A 2 -26.06 8.19 -37.70
N ARG A 3 -27.19 7.86 -37.07
CA ARG A 3 -27.40 8.06 -35.64
C ARG A 3 -26.57 7.02 -34.92
N SER A 4 -25.57 7.45 -34.18
CA SER A 4 -24.94 6.67 -33.13
C SER A 4 -25.91 6.64 -31.93
N GLU A 5 -26.49 5.46 -31.68
CA GLU A 5 -27.20 5.21 -30.42
C GLU A 5 -26.21 5.27 -29.27
N PRO A 6 -26.58 5.87 -28.12
CA PRO A 6 -25.75 5.77 -26.93
C PRO A 6 -25.75 4.31 -26.47
N LEU A 7 -24.56 3.73 -26.27
CA LEU A 7 -24.38 2.46 -25.59
C LEU A 7 -24.93 2.66 -24.18
N ASP A 8 -26.02 1.97 -23.88
CA ASP A 8 -26.56 1.83 -22.52
C ASP A 8 -25.44 1.23 -21.64
N ASN A 9 -24.93 2.05 -20.76
CA ASN A 9 -23.93 1.68 -19.76
C ASN A 9 -24.69 0.95 -18.62
N GLU A 10 -25.20 -0.24 -18.91
CA GLU A 10 -25.68 -1.15 -17.85
C GLU A 10 -24.48 -1.41 -16.92
N GLY A 11 -24.58 -0.93 -15.68
CA GLY A 11 -23.60 -0.82 -14.62
C GLY A 11 -22.44 -1.79 -14.71
N ALA A 12 -21.31 -1.32 -15.22
CA ALA A 12 -20.08 -2.11 -15.21
C ALA A 12 -19.81 -2.52 -13.76
N ALA A 13 -19.70 -3.83 -13.51
CA ALA A 13 -19.43 -4.35 -12.17
C ALA A 13 -18.12 -3.74 -11.65
N VAL A 14 -18.12 -3.25 -10.41
CA VAL A 14 -16.94 -2.73 -9.72
C VAL A 14 -15.78 -3.71 -9.84
N GLN A 15 -14.65 -3.25 -10.36
CA GLN A 15 -13.46 -4.07 -10.55
C GLN A 15 -12.33 -3.60 -9.60
N PRO A 16 -11.70 -4.51 -8.85
CA PRO A 16 -10.45 -4.18 -8.16
C PRO A 16 -9.28 -4.21 -9.15
N ILE A 17 -8.42 -3.19 -9.06
CA ILE A 17 -7.11 -3.14 -9.71
C ILE A 17 -6.07 -3.20 -8.61
N PHE A 18 -5.24 -4.24 -8.59
CA PHE A 18 -4.23 -4.43 -7.57
C PHE A 18 -2.93 -3.72 -7.92
N LEU A 19 -2.44 -2.91 -7.00
CA LEU A 19 -1.20 -2.15 -7.13
C LEU A 19 -0.15 -2.78 -6.22
N VAL A 20 0.83 -3.47 -6.78
CA VAL A 20 1.83 -4.23 -6.01
C VAL A 20 3.20 -3.58 -6.12
N TYR A 21 3.79 -3.14 -5.00
CA TYR A 21 5.20 -2.74 -4.97
C TYR A 21 6.05 -3.84 -4.31
N THR A 22 7.18 -4.18 -4.95
CA THR A 22 8.06 -5.25 -4.46
C THR A 22 9.54 -4.97 -4.72
N PHE A 23 10.43 -5.72 -4.08
CA PHE A 23 11.88 -5.65 -4.27
C PHE A 23 12.58 -6.98 -4.01
N GLN A 24 11.84 -8.03 -3.71
CA GLN A 24 12.38 -9.36 -3.38
C GLN A 24 11.31 -10.42 -3.62
N ASP A 25 11.74 -11.71 -3.66
CA ASP A 25 10.86 -12.87 -3.68
C ASP A 25 9.96 -12.94 -4.93
N ALA A 26 10.60 -13.12 -6.08
CA ALA A 26 9.91 -13.25 -7.36
C ALA A 26 8.96 -14.46 -7.40
N GLU A 27 9.28 -15.55 -6.68
CA GLU A 27 8.41 -16.73 -6.57
C GLU A 27 7.11 -16.37 -5.83
N HIS A 28 7.23 -15.64 -4.71
CA HIS A 28 6.04 -15.19 -3.98
C HIS A 28 5.21 -14.20 -4.80
N LEU A 29 5.85 -13.32 -5.60
CA LEU A 29 5.12 -12.42 -6.50
C LEU A 29 4.27 -13.22 -7.49
N ARG A 30 4.79 -14.30 -8.07
CA ARG A 30 4.02 -15.19 -8.96
C ARG A 30 2.78 -15.74 -8.25
N GLU A 31 2.97 -16.32 -7.07
CA GLU A 31 1.86 -16.89 -6.28
C GLU A 31 0.80 -15.83 -5.90
N LEU A 32 1.24 -14.59 -5.61
CA LEU A 32 0.34 -13.48 -5.34
C LEU A 32 -0.48 -13.12 -6.59
N VAL A 33 0.19 -12.94 -7.74
CA VAL A 33 -0.49 -12.58 -9.01
C VAL A 33 -1.49 -13.66 -9.42
N GLU A 34 -1.10 -14.94 -9.33
CA GLU A 34 -2.00 -16.07 -9.61
C GLU A 34 -3.23 -16.07 -8.69
N ALA A 35 -3.03 -15.80 -7.40
CA ALA A 35 -4.12 -15.77 -6.42
C ALA A 35 -5.07 -14.56 -6.57
N LEU A 36 -4.64 -13.51 -7.28
CA LEU A 36 -5.44 -12.33 -7.61
C LEU A 36 -6.15 -12.44 -8.97
N SER A 37 -5.87 -13.49 -9.75
CA SER A 37 -6.53 -13.71 -11.06
C SER A 37 -8.05 -13.88 -10.86
N PRO A 38 -8.89 -13.38 -11.80
CA PRO A 38 -8.54 -12.81 -13.10
C PRO A 38 -8.28 -11.29 -13.12
N TYR A 39 -8.26 -10.63 -11.96
CA TYR A 39 -8.23 -9.18 -11.84
C TYR A 39 -6.85 -8.60 -12.21
N GLU A 40 -6.84 -7.37 -12.72
CA GLU A 40 -5.64 -6.68 -13.18
C GLU A 40 -4.68 -6.40 -12.00
N VAL A 41 -3.40 -6.75 -12.19
CA VAL A 41 -2.31 -6.51 -11.22
C VAL A 41 -1.23 -5.65 -11.87
N ILE A 42 -0.97 -4.48 -11.30
CA ILE A 42 0.10 -3.59 -11.76
C ILE A 42 1.27 -3.69 -10.78
N VAL A 43 2.45 -4.03 -11.27
CA VAL A 43 3.61 -4.33 -10.44
C VAL A 43 4.72 -3.30 -10.63
N HIS A 44 5.20 -2.71 -9.54
CA HIS A 44 6.42 -1.93 -9.48
C HIS A 44 7.50 -2.72 -8.74
N VAL A 45 8.59 -3.05 -9.42
CA VAL A 45 9.79 -3.64 -8.82
C VAL A 45 10.80 -2.52 -8.54
N ASP A 46 11.34 -2.43 -7.32
CA ASP A 46 12.36 -1.43 -6.95
C ASP A 46 13.51 -1.42 -7.98
N ALA A 47 13.82 -0.26 -8.55
CA ALA A 47 14.85 -0.12 -9.57
C ALA A 47 16.27 -0.51 -9.11
N LYS A 48 16.47 -0.73 -7.80
CA LYS A 48 17.74 -1.24 -7.24
C LYS A 48 17.95 -2.74 -7.40
N VAL A 49 16.94 -3.47 -7.88
CA VAL A 49 17.04 -4.91 -8.10
C VAL A 49 16.85 -5.24 -9.58
N ASP A 50 17.40 -6.37 -10.00
CA ASP A 50 17.18 -6.89 -11.35
C ASP A 50 15.70 -7.21 -11.56
N LEU A 51 15.16 -6.77 -12.70
CA LEU A 51 13.78 -7.02 -13.09
C LEU A 51 13.57 -8.43 -13.63
N SER A 52 14.60 -9.01 -14.24
CA SER A 52 14.51 -10.26 -15.02
C SER A 52 13.89 -11.42 -14.22
N PRO A 53 14.27 -11.69 -12.95
CA PRO A 53 13.65 -12.77 -12.19
C PRO A 53 12.16 -12.57 -11.93
N PHE A 54 11.73 -11.30 -11.75
CA PHE A 54 10.32 -10.97 -11.52
C PHE A 54 9.51 -11.08 -12.81
N ALA A 55 10.04 -10.60 -13.93
CA ALA A 55 9.40 -10.69 -15.22
C ALA A 55 9.22 -12.16 -15.63
N ALA A 56 10.28 -12.99 -15.51
CA ALA A 56 10.22 -14.41 -15.80
C ALA A 56 9.23 -15.17 -14.91
N ALA A 57 9.13 -14.79 -13.63
CA ALA A 57 8.20 -15.44 -12.70
C ALA A 57 6.73 -15.27 -13.09
N VAL A 58 6.37 -14.16 -13.73
CA VAL A 58 4.97 -13.82 -14.08
C VAL A 58 4.71 -13.80 -15.58
N GLU A 59 5.63 -14.29 -16.44
CA GLU A 59 5.50 -14.22 -17.89
C GLU A 59 4.27 -14.96 -18.46
N HIS A 60 3.80 -15.99 -17.74
CA HIS A 60 2.62 -16.76 -18.10
C HIS A 60 1.32 -16.18 -17.54
N CYS A 61 1.39 -15.15 -16.68
CA CYS A 61 0.21 -14.51 -16.12
C CYS A 61 -0.32 -13.44 -17.07
N THR A 62 -1.57 -13.57 -17.49
CA THR A 62 -2.19 -12.64 -18.45
C THR A 62 -2.77 -11.38 -17.81
N ASN A 63 -2.94 -11.42 -16.48
CA ASN A 63 -3.54 -10.34 -15.68
C ASN A 63 -2.50 -9.41 -15.02
N VAL A 64 -1.24 -9.43 -15.46
CA VAL A 64 -0.17 -8.63 -14.82
C VAL A 64 0.47 -7.64 -15.79
N ARG A 65 0.72 -6.43 -15.31
CA ARG A 65 1.49 -5.38 -15.99
C ARG A 65 2.67 -4.92 -15.13
N MET A 66 3.88 -5.13 -15.65
CA MET A 66 5.11 -4.67 -14.99
C MET A 66 5.43 -3.23 -15.42
N LEU A 67 5.59 -2.31 -14.46
CA LEU A 67 6.05 -0.96 -14.77
C LEU A 67 7.50 -0.97 -15.26
N GLN A 68 7.75 -0.28 -16.39
CA GLN A 68 9.09 -0.12 -16.96
C GLN A 68 9.83 1.05 -16.31
N ASP A 69 9.11 2.18 -16.08
CA ASP A 69 9.66 3.34 -15.38
C ASP A 69 9.66 3.08 -13.88
N ARG A 70 10.78 2.52 -13.40
CA ARG A 70 10.92 2.09 -12.02
C ARG A 70 11.64 3.13 -11.16
N VAL A 71 11.20 3.27 -9.93
CA VAL A 71 11.78 4.16 -8.92
C VAL A 71 12.74 3.38 -8.03
N GLN A 72 13.90 3.97 -7.71
CA GLN A 72 14.78 3.47 -6.64
C GLN A 72 14.16 3.85 -5.29
N VAL A 73 13.66 2.85 -4.55
CA VAL A 73 12.92 3.09 -3.30
C VAL A 73 13.87 3.04 -2.10
N ASN A 74 13.87 4.09 -1.29
CA ASN A 74 14.58 4.15 -0.02
C ASN A 74 13.58 4.08 1.13
N TRP A 75 13.83 3.15 2.05
CA TRP A 75 12.95 2.97 3.20
C TRP A 75 12.79 4.25 4.02
N GLY A 76 11.53 4.63 4.26
CA GLY A 76 11.15 5.83 4.99
C GLY A 76 11.38 7.14 4.22
N GLY A 77 11.68 7.08 2.90
CA GLY A 77 11.86 8.22 2.01
C GLY A 77 10.68 8.43 1.07
N TYR A 78 10.58 9.62 0.49
CA TYR A 78 9.54 9.99 -0.47
C TYR A 78 9.58 9.16 -1.77
N SER A 79 10.72 8.54 -2.06
CA SER A 79 10.85 7.60 -3.18
C SER A 79 9.84 6.45 -3.11
N GLN A 80 9.39 6.03 -1.91
CA GLN A 80 8.33 5.03 -1.77
C GLN A 80 6.97 5.60 -2.21
N VAL A 81 6.66 6.84 -1.86
CA VAL A 81 5.47 7.54 -2.36
C VAL A 81 5.52 7.66 -3.89
N ARG A 82 6.68 8.00 -4.47
CA ARG A 82 6.84 8.07 -5.94
C ARG A 82 6.55 6.74 -6.62
N ALA A 83 7.00 5.63 -6.02
CA ALA A 83 6.71 4.29 -6.54
C ALA A 83 5.22 3.96 -6.46
N ILE A 84 4.57 4.27 -5.34
CA ILE A 84 3.11 4.08 -5.16
C ILE A 84 2.34 4.98 -6.14
N ARG A 85 2.73 6.25 -6.31
CA ARG A 85 2.10 7.14 -7.29
C ARG A 85 2.26 6.68 -8.74
N ALA A 86 3.40 6.07 -9.08
CA ALA A 86 3.58 5.47 -10.41
C ALA A 86 2.58 4.32 -10.65
N LEU A 87 2.36 3.47 -9.64
CA LEU A 87 1.33 2.43 -9.67
C LEU A 87 -0.08 3.01 -9.78
N VAL A 88 -0.41 4.00 -8.94
CA VAL A 88 -1.72 4.68 -8.95
C VAL A 88 -2.00 5.30 -10.30
N ARG A 89 -1.07 6.08 -10.86
CA ARG A 89 -1.23 6.71 -12.18
C ARG A 89 -1.46 5.67 -13.27
N LYS A 90 -0.70 4.58 -13.23
CA LYS A 90 -0.91 3.49 -14.19
C LYS A 90 -2.27 2.82 -14.03
N GLY A 91 -2.72 2.58 -12.81
CA GLY A 91 -4.05 2.02 -12.53
C GLY A 91 -5.17 2.93 -13.02
N LEU A 92 -5.03 4.24 -12.83
CA LEU A 92 -6.02 5.22 -13.27
C LEU A 92 -6.19 5.33 -14.80
N GLU A 93 -5.24 4.81 -15.59
CA GLU A 93 -5.38 4.73 -17.05
C GLU A 93 -6.45 3.71 -17.48
N PHE A 94 -6.75 2.73 -16.65
CA PHE A 94 -7.65 1.62 -16.96
C PHE A 94 -8.94 1.64 -16.12
N ALA A 95 -8.93 2.35 -14.99
CA ALA A 95 -10.02 2.33 -14.02
C ALA A 95 -11.17 3.26 -14.41
N ASN A 96 -12.40 2.79 -14.24
CA ASN A 96 -13.59 3.62 -14.15
C ASN A 96 -13.65 4.30 -12.77
N ASP A 97 -14.51 5.31 -12.60
CA ASP A 97 -14.57 6.09 -11.36
C ASP A 97 -14.90 5.26 -10.11
N ASP A 98 -15.73 4.24 -10.25
CA ASP A 98 -16.19 3.36 -9.17
C ASP A 98 -15.26 2.14 -8.93
N ASP A 99 -14.28 1.90 -9.80
CA ASP A 99 -13.31 0.83 -9.63
C ASP A 99 -12.38 1.13 -8.45
N TYR A 100 -12.04 0.08 -7.69
CA TYR A 100 -11.13 0.22 -6.54
C TYR A 100 -9.70 -0.09 -6.91
N LEU A 101 -8.79 0.82 -6.57
CA LEU A 101 -7.36 0.55 -6.59
C LEU A 101 -6.94 0.06 -5.20
N VAL A 102 -6.40 -1.15 -5.15
CA VAL A 102 -6.03 -1.87 -3.92
C VAL A 102 -4.52 -1.95 -3.82
N LEU A 103 -3.93 -1.22 -2.86
CA LEU A 103 -2.48 -1.19 -2.67
C LEU A 103 -2.01 -2.35 -1.82
N LEU A 104 -1.13 -3.16 -2.40
CA LEU A 104 -0.48 -4.31 -1.78
C LEU A 104 1.05 -4.20 -1.86
N SER A 105 1.73 -4.91 -1.01
CA SER A 105 3.18 -5.13 -1.12
C SER A 105 3.49 -6.54 -1.62
N GLY A 106 4.68 -6.77 -2.15
CA GLY A 106 5.15 -8.09 -2.55
C GLY A 106 5.41 -9.07 -1.39
N SER A 107 4.88 -8.81 -0.21
CA SER A 107 4.86 -9.73 0.93
C SER A 107 3.44 -9.95 1.46
N ASP A 108 2.43 -9.48 0.74
CA ASP A 108 1.04 -9.69 1.08
C ASP A 108 0.52 -10.95 0.37
N TYR A 109 -0.52 -11.56 0.91
CA TYR A 109 -1.20 -12.68 0.27
C TYR A 109 -2.71 -12.62 0.59
N PRO A 110 -3.62 -13.00 -0.33
CA PRO A 110 -5.03 -13.03 -0.02
C PRO A 110 -5.36 -14.10 1.02
N LEU A 111 -6.25 -13.77 1.95
CA LEU A 111 -6.81 -14.67 2.97
C LEU A 111 -8.20 -15.17 2.59
N ARG A 112 -8.85 -14.50 1.67
CA ARG A 112 -10.19 -14.82 1.17
C ARG A 112 -10.19 -14.75 -0.35
N ALA A 113 -11.09 -15.44 -0.99
CA ALA A 113 -11.26 -15.37 -2.44
C ALA A 113 -11.47 -13.92 -2.87
N VAL A 114 -10.90 -13.52 -4.02
CA VAL A 114 -11.03 -12.14 -4.50
C VAL A 114 -12.49 -11.77 -4.78
N ASP A 115 -13.31 -12.71 -5.19
CA ASP A 115 -14.75 -12.49 -5.39
C ASP A 115 -15.46 -12.08 -4.10
N GLU A 116 -15.02 -12.56 -2.93
CA GLU A 116 -15.53 -12.11 -1.64
C GLU A 116 -15.10 -10.66 -1.34
N LEU A 117 -13.89 -10.26 -1.77
CA LEU A 117 -13.47 -8.86 -1.69
C LEU A 117 -14.33 -8.01 -2.61
N VAL A 118 -14.58 -8.45 -3.84
CA VAL A 118 -15.44 -7.72 -4.79
C VAL A 118 -16.84 -7.53 -4.21
N ALA A 119 -17.45 -8.60 -3.69
CA ALA A 119 -18.74 -8.53 -3.03
C ALA A 119 -18.75 -7.53 -1.87
N HIS A 120 -17.69 -7.53 -1.04
CA HIS A 120 -17.52 -6.58 0.05
C HIS A 120 -17.39 -5.12 -0.44
N LEU A 121 -16.63 -4.89 -1.52
CA LEU A 121 -16.47 -3.55 -2.10
C LEU A 121 -17.79 -3.04 -2.70
N VAL A 122 -18.57 -3.91 -3.33
CA VAL A 122 -19.89 -3.59 -3.89
C VAL A 122 -20.90 -3.29 -2.78
N GLU A 123 -20.95 -4.13 -1.74
CA GLU A 123 -21.82 -3.93 -0.56
C GLU A 123 -21.58 -2.59 0.13
N HIS A 124 -20.32 -2.15 0.16
CA HIS A 124 -19.90 -0.90 0.77
C HIS A 124 -19.55 0.17 -0.27
N GLY A 125 -20.26 0.19 -1.39
CA GLY A 125 -19.99 1.07 -2.53
C GLY A 125 -19.74 2.53 -2.13
N GLY A 126 -18.68 3.12 -2.71
CA GLY A 126 -18.25 4.49 -2.41
C GLY A 126 -17.44 4.65 -1.11
N ARG A 127 -17.38 3.64 -0.23
CA ARG A 127 -16.54 3.68 0.97
C ARG A 127 -15.06 3.62 0.61
N GLN A 128 -14.28 4.49 1.24
CA GLN A 128 -12.83 4.58 1.02
C GLN A 128 -12.09 3.85 2.14
N PHE A 129 -11.56 2.66 1.87
CA PHE A 129 -10.84 1.84 2.86
C PHE A 129 -9.42 2.37 3.07
N ILE A 130 -9.32 3.56 3.62
CA ILE A 130 -8.11 4.21 4.10
C ILE A 130 -8.39 4.79 5.48
N ARG A 131 -7.53 4.49 6.46
CA ARG A 131 -7.70 4.89 7.86
C ARG A 131 -6.52 5.74 8.30
N ALA A 132 -6.81 6.78 9.06
CA ALA A 132 -5.79 7.66 9.59
C ALA A 132 -6.26 8.37 10.86
N PHE A 133 -5.33 8.64 11.77
CA PHE A 133 -5.48 9.64 12.82
C PHE A 133 -4.71 10.90 12.47
N GLU A 134 -5.11 12.03 13.04
CA GLU A 134 -4.35 13.26 12.88
C GLU A 134 -3.07 13.21 13.73
N ILE A 135 -1.90 13.38 13.09
CA ILE A 135 -0.60 13.17 13.77
C ILE A 135 -0.36 14.17 14.92
N SER A 136 -0.97 15.35 14.86
CA SER A 136 -0.88 16.38 15.92
C SER A 136 -1.48 15.92 17.25
N THR A 137 -2.44 15.00 17.23
CA THR A 137 -3.11 14.45 18.43
C THR A 137 -2.37 13.27 19.06
N SER A 138 -1.30 12.79 18.39
CA SER A 138 -0.58 11.58 18.80
C SER A 138 0.57 11.83 19.75
N GLU A 139 1.28 10.76 20.13
CA GLU A 139 2.50 10.81 20.92
C GLU A 139 3.64 11.57 20.21
N GLU A 140 4.57 12.08 21.00
CA GLU A 140 5.78 12.77 20.52
C GLU A 140 6.57 11.96 19.49
N LYS A 141 6.61 10.63 19.64
CA LYS A 141 7.28 9.71 18.70
C LYS A 141 6.76 9.88 17.27
N TYR A 142 5.45 10.02 17.08
CA TYR A 142 4.85 10.22 15.75
C TYR A 142 5.00 11.67 15.29
N ARG A 143 4.77 12.65 16.18
CA ARG A 143 4.94 14.07 15.84
C ARG A 143 6.37 14.37 15.37
N ARG A 144 7.40 13.79 16.00
CA ARG A 144 8.80 13.92 15.56
C ARG A 144 9.05 13.48 14.13
N GLN A 145 8.21 12.63 13.54
CA GLN A 145 8.34 12.19 12.16
C GLN A 145 8.04 13.32 11.16
N VAL A 146 7.26 14.30 11.56
CA VAL A 146 6.86 15.45 10.74
C VAL A 146 7.45 16.77 11.23
N ASP A 147 7.85 16.87 12.50
CA ASP A 147 8.43 18.09 13.08
C ASP A 147 9.92 18.28 12.75
N ARG A 148 10.57 17.23 12.27
CA ARG A 148 11.98 17.22 11.89
C ARG A 148 12.15 16.94 10.42
N ARG A 149 13.21 17.50 9.83
CA ARG A 149 13.58 17.21 8.47
C ARG A 149 14.36 15.91 8.40
N HIS A 150 13.93 15.00 7.51
CA HIS A 150 14.56 13.72 7.23
C HIS A 150 15.17 13.70 5.83
N HIS A 151 16.26 12.96 5.64
CA HIS A 151 17.03 12.95 4.38
C HIS A 151 17.20 11.52 3.84
N ARG A 152 16.10 10.78 3.74
CA ARG A 152 16.12 9.35 3.38
C ARG A 152 16.42 9.07 1.92
N ASP A 153 16.16 10.01 1.03
CA ASP A 153 16.35 9.85 -0.43
C ASP A 153 17.71 10.33 -0.94
N MET A 154 18.69 10.57 -0.06
CA MET A 154 20.03 10.92 -0.48
C MET A 154 20.69 9.76 -1.24
N ARG A 155 21.23 10.02 -2.43
CA ARG A 155 21.78 9.01 -3.36
C ARG A 155 22.78 8.04 -2.71
N PHE A 156 23.67 8.52 -1.84
CA PHE A 156 24.66 7.68 -1.16
C PHE A 156 24.04 6.71 -0.12
N LEU A 157 22.80 6.96 0.31
CA LEU A 157 22.05 6.08 1.22
C LEU A 157 21.30 4.98 0.47
N SER A 158 21.17 5.10 -0.85
CA SER A 158 20.37 4.21 -1.68
C SER A 158 21.06 2.91 -2.06
N THR A 159 22.40 2.83 -1.95
CA THR A 159 23.16 1.64 -2.36
C THR A 159 22.89 0.46 -1.42
N ARG A 160 22.37 -0.63 -2.01
CA ARG A 160 22.33 -1.94 -1.34
C ARG A 160 23.76 -2.47 -1.27
N THR A 161 24.28 -2.67 -0.06
CA THR A 161 25.56 -3.33 0.13
C THR A 161 25.36 -4.62 0.94
N GLY A 162 25.88 -5.73 0.43
CA GLY A 162 25.97 -7.00 1.16
C GLY A 162 26.98 -6.94 2.32
N ASN A 163 27.87 -5.97 2.31
CA ASN A 163 28.90 -5.81 3.33
C ASN A 163 28.30 -5.28 4.64
N ARG A 164 28.42 -6.09 5.71
CA ARG A 164 27.90 -5.78 7.05
C ARG A 164 28.49 -4.49 7.64
N VAL A 165 29.77 -4.22 7.38
CA VAL A 165 30.48 -3.02 7.92
C VAL A 165 29.96 -1.77 7.23
N LEU A 166 29.87 -1.76 5.90
CA LEU A 166 29.33 -0.63 5.14
C LEU A 166 27.86 -0.36 5.50
N ARG A 167 27.09 -1.42 5.74
CA ARG A 167 25.70 -1.29 6.20
C ARG A 167 25.60 -0.66 7.60
N LYS A 168 26.48 -1.06 8.54
CA LYS A 168 26.55 -0.45 9.87
C LYS A 168 26.99 1.02 9.80
N ALA A 169 28.01 1.32 9.01
CA ALA A 169 28.50 2.69 8.80
C ALA A 169 27.40 3.58 8.20
N ARG A 170 26.72 3.11 7.14
CA ARG A 170 25.59 3.80 6.54
C ARG A 170 24.47 4.07 7.57
N ASN A 171 24.08 3.06 8.36
CA ASN A 171 23.05 3.22 9.38
C ASN A 171 23.47 4.20 10.48
N GLY A 172 24.78 4.25 10.83
CA GLY A 172 25.35 5.25 11.73
C GLY A 172 25.22 6.68 11.15
N ILE A 173 25.58 6.85 9.88
CA ILE A 173 25.44 8.15 9.18
C ILE A 173 23.97 8.58 9.13
N ILE A 174 23.05 7.68 8.79
CA ILE A 174 21.60 7.96 8.81
C ILE A 174 21.15 8.43 10.19
N ARG A 175 21.57 7.75 11.26
CA ARG A 175 21.23 8.13 12.63
C ARG A 175 21.78 9.49 13.03
N LEU A 176 22.97 9.85 12.56
CA LEU A 176 23.57 11.18 12.80
C LEU A 176 22.80 12.28 12.04
N ILE A 177 22.47 12.03 10.76
CA ILE A 177 21.76 12.99 9.92
C ILE A 177 20.32 13.20 10.42
N ASP A 178 19.60 12.14 10.77
CA ASP A 178 18.22 12.21 11.27
C ASP A 178 18.14 12.56 12.78
N GLY A 179 19.25 12.51 13.50
CA GLY A 179 19.35 12.80 14.93
C GLY A 179 19.90 14.19 15.22
N PRO A 180 21.11 14.31 15.81
CA PRO A 180 21.66 15.58 16.27
C PRO A 180 21.95 16.59 15.15
N LEU A 181 22.19 16.14 13.92
CA LEU A 181 22.38 17.02 12.76
C LEU A 181 21.07 17.50 12.14
N SER A 182 19.95 16.86 12.46
CA SER A 182 18.60 17.26 12.02
C SER A 182 18.05 18.41 12.90
N THR A 183 18.81 19.50 13.01
CA THR A 183 18.39 20.68 13.78
C THR A 183 17.36 21.55 13.05
N LYS A 184 17.16 21.32 11.77
CA LYS A 184 16.20 22.08 10.97
C LYS A 184 14.79 21.53 11.18
N ARG A 185 13.87 22.41 11.54
CA ARG A 185 12.44 22.08 11.54
C ARG A 185 12.00 21.60 10.17
N SER A 186 11.06 20.67 10.14
CA SER A 186 10.36 20.32 8.92
C SER A 186 9.67 21.55 8.33
N PRO A 187 9.45 21.60 7.01
CA PRO A 187 8.61 22.63 6.43
C PRO A 187 7.21 22.59 7.04
N VAL A 188 6.55 23.73 7.03
CA VAL A 188 5.14 23.83 7.41
C VAL A 188 4.31 23.14 6.34
N PRO A 189 3.29 22.33 6.72
CA PRO A 189 2.38 21.76 5.74
C PRO A 189 1.74 22.85 4.84
N PRO A 190 1.70 22.65 3.52
CA PRO A 190 1.15 23.67 2.62
C PRO A 190 -0.35 23.86 2.86
N ASP A 191 -0.83 25.10 2.70
CA ASP A 191 -2.25 25.48 2.74
C ASP A 191 -3.03 24.93 3.96
N GLY A 192 -2.38 24.82 5.12
CA GLY A 192 -3.01 24.26 6.32
C GLY A 192 -3.36 22.78 6.22
N LEU A 193 -2.70 22.01 5.36
CA LEU A 193 -2.89 20.56 5.23
C LEU A 193 -2.69 19.88 6.59
N ARG A 194 -3.75 19.27 7.11
CA ARG A 194 -3.71 18.44 8.32
C ARG A 194 -3.05 17.10 7.97
N ILE A 195 -2.05 16.70 8.77
CA ILE A 195 -1.28 15.51 8.46
C ILE A 195 -1.90 14.28 9.11
N GLY A 196 -2.42 13.40 8.27
CA GLY A 196 -2.88 12.07 8.66
C GLY A 196 -1.73 11.08 8.80
N HIS A 197 -1.85 10.12 9.71
CA HIS A 197 -0.95 8.98 9.81
C HIS A 197 -1.75 7.69 9.96
N GLY A 198 -1.40 6.66 9.18
CA GLY A 198 -2.10 5.37 9.19
C GLY A 198 -1.31 4.26 8.53
N GLY A 199 -1.98 3.18 8.18
CA GLY A 199 -1.38 2.10 7.40
C GLY A 199 -1.10 2.53 5.96
N THR A 200 -0.02 2.03 5.35
CA THR A 200 0.31 2.32 3.94
C THR A 200 -0.75 1.76 2.98
N HIS A 201 -1.32 0.59 3.31
CA HIS A 201 -2.26 -0.14 2.45
C HIS A 201 -3.66 0.49 2.47
N PHE A 202 -4.26 0.57 1.30
CA PHE A 202 -5.61 1.10 1.11
C PHE A 202 -6.35 0.34 0.00
N ALA A 203 -7.67 0.47 -0.01
CA ALA A 203 -8.51 0.19 -1.17
C ALA A 203 -9.46 1.39 -1.33
N VAL A 204 -9.25 2.18 -2.37
CA VAL A 204 -10.00 3.42 -2.61
C VAL A 204 -10.42 3.52 -4.06
N THR A 205 -11.53 4.21 -4.33
CA THR A 205 -12.05 4.35 -5.68
C THR A 205 -11.15 5.20 -6.57
N ALA A 206 -11.18 4.93 -7.87
CA ALA A 206 -10.41 5.70 -8.85
C ALA A 206 -10.80 7.19 -8.83
N ALA A 207 -12.09 7.51 -8.67
CA ALA A 207 -12.54 8.90 -8.51
C ALA A 207 -11.87 9.59 -7.32
N CYS A 208 -11.76 8.89 -6.17
CA CYS A 208 -11.08 9.40 -4.99
C CYS A 208 -9.59 9.64 -5.25
N LEU A 209 -8.90 8.69 -5.91
CA LEU A 209 -7.48 8.85 -6.25
C LEU A 209 -7.23 9.97 -7.25
N ARG A 210 -8.10 10.15 -8.26
CA ARG A 210 -8.00 11.28 -9.20
C ARG A 210 -8.08 12.61 -8.47
N GLU A 211 -9.01 12.74 -7.52
CA GLU A 211 -9.13 13.96 -6.72
C GLU A 211 -7.91 14.17 -5.81
N MET A 212 -7.41 13.12 -5.16
CA MET A 212 -6.19 13.21 -4.35
C MET A 212 -4.94 13.56 -5.20
N GLU A 213 -4.75 12.95 -6.37
CA GLU A 213 -3.62 13.26 -7.25
C GLU A 213 -3.69 14.70 -7.81
N ALA A 214 -4.89 15.26 -8.01
CA ALA A 214 -5.06 16.66 -8.41
C ALA A 214 -4.64 17.66 -7.32
N LEU A 215 -4.60 17.27 -6.06
CA LEU A 215 -4.12 18.09 -4.95
C LEU A 215 -2.59 18.10 -4.82
N VAL A 216 -1.87 17.30 -5.60
CA VAL A 216 -0.42 17.17 -5.47
C VAL A 216 0.28 18.29 -6.24
N THR A 217 0.65 19.33 -5.52
CA THR A 217 1.48 20.45 -6.03
C THR A 217 2.95 20.22 -5.70
N PRO A 218 3.89 20.97 -6.32
CA PRO A 218 5.32 20.93 -5.97
C PRO A 218 5.57 21.18 -4.47
N GLU A 219 4.78 22.03 -3.81
CA GLU A 219 4.89 22.34 -2.39
C GLU A 219 4.49 21.15 -1.53
N VAL A 220 3.42 20.42 -1.92
CA VAL A 220 2.99 19.17 -1.28
C VAL A 220 4.10 18.13 -1.42
N GLU A 221 4.64 17.91 -2.61
CA GLU A 221 5.75 16.97 -2.83
C GLU A 221 6.97 17.34 -1.99
N TRP A 222 7.35 18.61 -1.97
CA TRP A 222 8.50 19.10 -1.19
C TRP A 222 8.32 18.88 0.31
N TYR A 223 7.10 19.11 0.84
CA TYR A 223 6.79 18.85 2.24
C TYR A 223 6.95 17.36 2.57
N PHE A 224 6.29 16.47 1.82
CA PHE A 224 6.37 15.03 2.08
C PHE A 224 7.76 14.45 1.82
N ALA A 225 8.56 15.04 0.95
CA ALA A 225 9.95 14.65 0.75
C ALA A 225 10.86 14.97 1.96
N ALA A 226 10.42 15.85 2.85
CA ALA A 226 11.18 16.25 4.02
C ALA A 226 10.85 15.48 5.29
N ILE A 227 9.74 14.73 5.34
CA ILE A 227 9.28 14.02 6.54
C ILE A 227 9.64 12.52 6.51
N PHE A 228 9.51 11.84 7.65
CA PHE A 228 9.81 10.42 7.78
C PHE A 228 8.62 9.54 7.44
N CYS A 229 8.84 8.42 6.71
CA CYS A 229 7.82 7.47 6.28
C CYS A 229 6.59 8.18 5.67
N PRO A 230 6.79 9.00 4.62
CA PRO A 230 5.69 9.74 4.01
C PRO A 230 4.62 8.85 3.39
N GLU A 231 4.92 7.60 3.06
CA GLU A 231 3.96 6.62 2.54
C GLU A 231 2.84 6.27 3.52
N GLU A 232 3.06 6.48 4.81
CA GLU A 232 2.06 6.29 5.87
C GLU A 232 1.23 7.55 6.16
N LYS A 233 1.45 8.61 5.38
CA LYS A 233 0.89 9.96 5.62
C LYS A 233 0.33 10.62 4.38
N PHE A 234 0.87 10.33 3.20
CA PHE A 234 0.60 11.05 1.96
C PHE A 234 -0.88 10.99 1.58
N TYR A 235 -1.37 9.80 1.22
CA TYR A 235 -2.78 9.63 0.85
C TYR A 235 -3.71 9.80 2.04
N GLN A 236 -3.27 9.44 3.25
CA GLN A 236 -3.98 9.64 4.51
C GLN A 236 -4.25 11.12 4.83
N SER A 237 -3.37 12.01 4.36
CA SER A 237 -3.57 13.47 4.50
C SER A 237 -4.40 14.05 3.36
N LEU A 238 -4.14 13.62 2.12
CA LEU A 238 -4.80 14.19 0.95
C LEU A 238 -6.29 13.87 0.91
N ILE A 239 -6.70 12.66 1.29
CA ILE A 239 -8.11 12.28 1.29
C ILE A 239 -8.96 13.21 2.16
N MET A 240 -8.39 13.73 3.25
CA MET A 240 -9.09 14.65 4.17
C MET A 240 -9.42 16.02 3.55
N ARG A 241 -8.87 16.31 2.35
CA ARG A 241 -9.16 17.52 1.56
C ARG A 241 -10.06 17.25 0.36
N THR A 242 -10.48 16.01 0.16
CA THR A 242 -11.40 15.61 -0.91
C THR A 242 -12.84 15.53 -0.40
N ARG A 243 -13.79 15.51 -1.33
CA ARG A 243 -15.20 15.21 -1.00
C ARG A 243 -15.40 13.81 -0.38
N PHE A 244 -14.41 12.93 -0.52
CA PHE A 244 -14.44 11.54 -0.02
C PHE A 244 -14.00 11.40 1.45
N ALA A 245 -13.62 12.48 2.13
CA ALA A 245 -13.21 12.44 3.54
C ALA A 245 -14.28 11.79 4.44
N SER A 246 -15.55 12.11 4.23
CA SER A 246 -16.68 11.53 4.98
C SER A 246 -16.99 10.08 4.63
N ALA A 247 -16.45 9.57 3.52
CA ALA A 247 -16.60 8.17 3.09
C ALA A 247 -15.52 7.23 3.65
N THR A 248 -14.58 7.74 4.44
CA THR A 248 -13.60 6.90 5.17
C THR A 248 -14.28 6.16 6.33
N PRO A 249 -13.68 5.09 6.90
CA PRO A 249 -14.29 4.29 7.96
C PRO A 249 -14.78 5.10 9.18
N ALA A 250 -14.09 6.18 9.54
CA ALA A 250 -14.45 7.05 10.65
C ALA A 250 -15.08 8.38 10.21
N SER A 251 -15.44 8.53 8.93
CA SER A 251 -15.94 9.79 8.37
C SER A 251 -14.98 10.97 8.57
N GLY A 252 -13.68 10.70 8.45
CA GLY A 252 -12.59 11.65 8.67
C GLY A 252 -11.42 11.00 9.40
N PHE A 253 -10.69 11.79 10.19
CA PHE A 253 -9.67 11.28 11.08
C PHE A 253 -10.26 10.49 12.23
N GLU A 254 -9.62 9.36 12.55
CA GLU A 254 -9.93 8.57 13.74
C GLU A 254 -9.22 9.14 14.97
N ASP A 255 -9.74 8.76 16.15
CA ASP A 255 -9.00 9.01 17.38
C ASP A 255 -7.70 8.23 17.43
N TYR A 256 -6.68 8.85 18.02
CA TYR A 256 -5.42 8.15 18.28
C TYR A 256 -5.61 7.14 19.43
N VAL A 257 -5.53 5.85 19.10
CA VAL A 257 -5.74 4.74 20.05
C VAL A 257 -4.44 4.07 20.50
N GLY A 258 -3.31 4.76 20.37
CA GLY A 258 -2.02 4.25 20.77
C GLY A 258 -1.12 3.81 19.59
N PRO A 259 0.14 3.41 19.87
CA PRO A 259 1.14 3.12 18.87
C PRO A 259 0.84 1.84 18.07
N GLY A 260 1.25 1.86 16.81
CA GLY A 260 1.23 0.71 15.90
C GLY A 260 0.30 0.89 14.71
N ASN A 261 0.91 0.99 13.51
CA ASN A 261 0.18 1.17 12.25
C ASN A 261 -0.77 0.01 11.93
N TRP A 262 -0.53 -1.18 12.50
CA TRP A 262 -1.41 -2.33 12.36
C TRP A 262 -2.85 -2.06 12.87
N ARG A 263 -3.01 -1.14 13.82
CA ARG A 263 -4.33 -0.73 14.35
C ARG A 263 -5.17 -0.02 13.29
N TYR A 264 -4.52 0.61 12.32
CA TYR A 264 -5.13 1.34 11.22
C TYR A 264 -5.12 0.54 9.91
N ALA A 265 -4.85 -0.77 9.97
CA ALA A 265 -5.01 -1.65 8.82
C ALA A 265 -6.49 -1.83 8.50
N ASN A 266 -6.86 -1.67 7.23
CA ASN A 266 -8.24 -1.87 6.77
C ASN A 266 -8.49 -3.36 6.51
N LEU A 267 -7.93 -3.84 5.42
CA LEU A 267 -8.20 -5.15 4.84
C LEU A 267 -7.12 -6.20 5.20
N HIS A 268 -6.11 -5.81 5.99
CA HIS A 268 -4.93 -6.65 6.25
C HIS A 268 -4.88 -7.18 7.68
N LEU A 269 -4.58 -8.47 7.81
CA LEU A 269 -4.05 -9.06 9.03
C LEU A 269 -2.55 -8.78 9.09
N ILE A 270 -2.13 -7.94 10.04
CA ILE A 270 -0.73 -7.52 10.22
C ILE A 270 -0.33 -7.80 11.67
N ASP A 271 0.83 -8.44 11.86
CA ASP A 271 1.39 -8.64 13.20
C ASP A 271 1.83 -7.29 13.83
N PRO A 272 1.58 -7.07 15.12
CA PRO A 272 1.94 -5.83 15.82
C PRO A 272 3.41 -5.42 15.70
N THR A 273 4.32 -6.37 15.52
CA THR A 273 5.76 -6.07 15.32
C THR A 273 6.06 -5.51 13.94
N LEU A 274 5.14 -5.64 12.98
CA LEU A 274 5.26 -5.26 11.56
C LEU A 274 6.37 -6.01 10.79
N THR A 275 7.12 -6.89 11.45
CA THR A 275 8.28 -7.61 10.88
C THR A 275 8.11 -9.10 10.85
N ARG A 276 7.19 -9.66 11.66
CA ARG A 276 6.93 -11.09 11.73
C ARG A 276 6.52 -11.65 10.37
N VAL A 277 7.10 -12.78 10.03
CA VAL A 277 6.67 -13.63 8.92
C VAL A 277 5.73 -14.67 9.49
N PHE A 278 4.54 -14.78 8.90
CA PHE A 278 3.57 -15.81 9.29
C PHE A 278 3.98 -17.17 8.72
N THR A 279 3.78 -18.20 9.52
CA THR A 279 4.09 -19.61 9.21
C THR A 279 2.86 -20.49 9.42
N GLU A 280 2.96 -21.76 9.11
CA GLU A 280 1.84 -22.71 9.32
C GLU A 280 1.40 -22.81 10.79
N GLU A 281 2.29 -22.53 11.74
CA GLU A 281 1.97 -22.49 13.18
C GLU A 281 0.92 -21.40 13.51
N ASP A 282 0.81 -20.36 12.67
CA ASP A 282 -0.14 -19.27 12.84
C ASP A 282 -1.54 -19.59 12.30
N TRP A 283 -1.75 -20.80 11.76
CA TRP A 283 -2.99 -21.19 11.09
C TRP A 283 -4.26 -20.86 11.88
N ARG A 284 -4.26 -21.11 13.19
CA ARG A 284 -5.44 -20.83 14.03
C ARG A 284 -5.86 -19.37 13.97
N GLN A 285 -4.90 -18.45 14.04
CA GLN A 285 -5.13 -17.01 13.94
C GLN A 285 -5.58 -16.64 12.52
N VAL A 286 -4.93 -17.20 11.52
CA VAL A 286 -5.22 -16.94 10.09
C VAL A 286 -6.61 -17.44 9.73
N ALA A 287 -6.98 -18.63 10.15
CA ALA A 287 -8.28 -19.24 9.86
C ALA A 287 -9.46 -18.48 10.46
N SER A 288 -9.25 -17.86 11.64
CA SER A 288 -10.29 -17.07 12.33
C SER A 288 -10.34 -15.60 11.89
N SER A 289 -9.44 -15.16 11.00
CA SER A 289 -9.39 -13.77 10.57
C SER A 289 -10.52 -13.43 9.57
N ASP A 290 -11.15 -12.28 9.78
CA ASP A 290 -12.11 -11.65 8.87
C ASP A 290 -11.45 -10.84 7.75
N LYS A 291 -10.12 -10.67 7.80
CA LYS A 291 -9.36 -9.85 6.87
C LYS A 291 -9.23 -10.51 5.49
N PHE A 292 -9.03 -9.66 4.48
CA PHE A 292 -8.87 -10.09 3.08
C PHE A 292 -7.43 -10.42 2.71
N PHE A 293 -6.47 -9.82 3.39
CA PHE A 293 -5.04 -10.00 3.12
C PHE A 293 -4.27 -10.26 4.41
N ILE A 294 -3.12 -10.89 4.28
CA ILE A 294 -2.17 -11.13 5.38
C ILE A 294 -0.78 -10.61 5.00
N ARG A 295 -0.05 -10.11 6.00
CA ARG A 295 1.32 -9.62 5.88
C ARG A 295 2.14 -9.95 7.14
N LYS A 296 3.33 -10.60 7.07
CA LYS A 296 4.11 -10.91 5.85
C LYS A 296 4.07 -12.39 5.53
N ILE A 297 3.95 -12.68 4.27
CA ILE A 297 4.13 -14.00 3.68
C ILE A 297 5.38 -13.95 2.78
N VAL A 298 6.23 -14.97 2.86
CA VAL A 298 7.45 -15.08 2.05
C VAL A 298 7.69 -16.54 1.66
N THR A 299 8.36 -16.77 0.54
CA THR A 299 8.78 -18.11 0.10
C THR A 299 9.68 -18.77 1.14
N GLY A 300 9.55 -20.06 1.31
CA GLY A 300 10.23 -20.87 2.32
C GLY A 300 9.43 -20.89 3.64
N PRO A 301 9.62 -19.93 4.55
CA PRO A 301 8.95 -19.97 5.86
C PRO A 301 7.43 -20.03 5.81
N SER A 302 6.80 -19.39 4.82
CA SER A 302 5.34 -19.32 4.71
C SER A 302 4.75 -20.31 3.71
N THR A 303 5.55 -21.19 3.09
CA THR A 303 5.07 -22.07 2.01
C THR A 303 3.94 -22.99 2.47
N GLY A 304 4.06 -23.64 3.64
CA GLY A 304 3.00 -24.48 4.21
C GLY A 304 1.73 -23.68 4.49
N LEU A 305 1.86 -22.52 5.13
CA LEU A 305 0.72 -21.65 5.42
C LEU A 305 0.02 -21.19 4.13
N ARG A 306 0.79 -20.76 3.12
CA ARG A 306 0.25 -20.31 1.81
C ARG A 306 -0.53 -21.43 1.12
N SER A 307 0.01 -22.66 1.09
CA SER A 307 -0.68 -23.83 0.54
C SER A 307 -2.00 -24.07 1.27
N LYS A 308 -2.00 -23.99 2.59
CA LYS A 308 -3.19 -24.19 3.41
C LYS A 308 -4.24 -23.11 3.19
N ILE A 309 -3.84 -21.83 3.10
CA ILE A 309 -4.74 -20.72 2.73
C ILE A 309 -5.37 -21.00 1.36
N LYS A 310 -4.55 -21.35 0.36
CA LYS A 310 -5.02 -21.65 -1.00
C LYS A 310 -6.10 -22.74 -0.99
N THR A 311 -5.85 -23.84 -0.30
CA THR A 311 -6.76 -24.99 -0.26
C THR A 311 -8.02 -24.74 0.57
N GLU A 312 -7.89 -24.12 1.75
CA GLU A 312 -8.97 -24.09 2.73
C GLU A 312 -9.76 -22.75 2.71
N ARG A 313 -9.20 -21.69 2.11
CA ARG A 313 -9.84 -20.36 2.12
C ARG A 313 -10.08 -19.76 0.75
N LEU A 314 -9.23 -20.03 -0.25
CA LEU A 314 -9.40 -19.44 -1.57
C LEU A 314 -10.20 -20.33 -2.53
N THR A 315 -10.15 -21.65 -2.35
CA THR A 315 -10.83 -22.61 -3.22
C THR A 315 -12.12 -23.19 -2.60
N ALA A 316 -12.40 -22.92 -1.32
CA ALA A 316 -13.62 -23.41 -0.69
C ALA A 316 -14.84 -22.67 -1.26
N PRO A 317 -15.87 -23.40 -1.79
CA PRO A 317 -17.11 -22.78 -2.24
C PRO A 317 -17.81 -22.11 -1.06
N GLY A 318 -18.10 -20.81 -1.20
CA GLY A 318 -18.89 -19.93 -0.36
C GLY A 318 -19.34 -20.49 0.99
N ARG A 319 -18.60 -20.14 2.07
CA ARG A 319 -19.20 -20.13 3.41
C ARG A 319 -20.14 -18.92 3.45
N THR A 320 -21.42 -19.16 3.17
CA THR A 320 -22.48 -18.24 3.62
C THR A 320 -22.35 -18.13 5.14
N ASN A 321 -22.02 -16.95 5.63
CA ASN A 321 -22.10 -16.64 7.05
C ASN A 321 -23.57 -16.80 7.47
N THR A 322 -23.91 -17.91 8.09
CA THR A 322 -25.12 -18.05 8.90
C THR A 322 -24.79 -17.58 10.30
N THR A 323 -25.40 -16.43 10.65
CA THR A 323 -25.61 -15.82 11.98
C THR A 323 -24.40 -15.40 12.76
#